data_254078006ca15556e69ddde4aa981222
#
_entry.id   254078006ca15556e69ddde4aa981222
#
_cell.length_a   1.000
_cell.length_b   1.000
_cell.length_c   1.000
_cell.angle_alpha   90.00
_cell.angle_beta   90.00
_cell.angle_gamma   90.00
#
_symmetry.space_group_name_H-M   'P 1'
#
loop_
_entity.id
_entity.type
_entity.pdbx_description
1 polymer ?
#
loop_
_entity_poly.entity_id
_entity_poly.type
_entity_poly.pdbx_seq_one_letter_code
_entity_poly.pdbx_strand_id
1 'polypeptide(L)'
;TPLQRLRSALAWRRHYSLRSATRSTSMPSDAAIMALITLWIGFLEWGSRRLLSNFAARKLCHAGCGVGFMLLDAAKPECRSFVWAVAASSVALTWDLLPLPPFRFASARDVGVTVYLALISAWFYLQLPATILAPLFFADPAGAVVGKWASRTLPANPRVYGQKTACGSLAVLLATFATTTYPCSLAARTLIAACAALAEALGGAYDNLAIAVVVIAGWQLTM
;
A
#
# COMPACT_ATOMS: atom_id res chain seq x y z
N THR A 1 12.97 16.16 21.45
CA THR A 1 13.61 17.11 20.51
C THR A 1 13.72 16.46 19.12
N PRO A 2 13.82 17.23 18.00
CA PRO A 2 14.01 16.69 16.64
C PRO A 2 15.22 15.73 16.56
N LEU A 3 16.29 16.00 17.31
CA LEU A 3 17.48 15.16 17.40
C LEU A 3 17.20 13.80 18.08
N GLN A 4 16.33 13.74 19.05
CA GLN A 4 15.92 12.46 19.67
C GLN A 4 15.11 11.61 18.70
N ARG A 5 14.22 12.20 17.92
CA ARG A 5 13.42 11.51 16.90
C ARG A 5 14.32 10.98 15.76
N LEU A 6 15.34 11.75 15.37
CA LEU A 6 16.31 11.29 14.39
C LEU A 6 17.15 10.10 14.93
N ARG A 7 17.51 10.14 16.21
CA ARG A 7 18.23 9.04 16.87
C ARG A 7 17.38 7.78 17.00
N SER A 8 16.09 7.92 17.32
CA SER A 8 15.16 6.78 17.37
C SER A 8 14.96 6.16 15.99
N ALA A 9 14.78 6.97 14.94
CA ALA A 9 14.67 6.49 13.58
C ALA A 9 15.95 5.78 13.10
N LEU A 10 17.12 6.30 13.45
CA LEU A 10 18.42 5.67 13.16
C LEU A 10 18.66 4.38 13.98
N ALA A 11 18.24 4.36 15.25
CA ALA A 11 18.30 3.17 16.09
C ALA A 11 17.36 2.08 15.58
N TRP A 12 16.15 2.46 15.14
CA TRP A 12 15.18 1.56 14.56
C TRP A 12 15.66 1.01 13.21
N ARG A 13 16.29 1.85 12.38
CA ARG A 13 16.98 1.46 11.13
C ARG A 13 18.08 0.43 11.39
N ARG A 14 18.87 0.61 12.45
CA ARG A 14 19.89 -0.33 12.88
C ARG A 14 19.31 -1.67 13.34
N HIS A 15 18.23 -1.62 14.11
CA HIS A 15 17.53 -2.81 14.61
C HIS A 15 16.86 -3.60 13.47
N TYR A 16 16.30 -2.90 12.48
CA TYR A 16 15.74 -3.50 11.30
C TYR A 16 16.80 -4.14 10.39
N SER A 17 17.93 -3.46 10.20
CA SER A 17 19.10 -4.00 9.46
C SER A 17 19.66 -5.25 10.11
N LEU A 18 19.71 -5.33 11.44
CA LEU A 18 20.14 -6.53 12.17
C LEU A 18 19.13 -7.69 12.01
N ARG A 19 17.84 -7.40 11.99
CA ARG A 19 16.82 -8.42 11.71
C ARG A 19 16.82 -8.90 10.26
N SER A 20 17.19 -8.06 9.31
CA SER A 20 17.32 -8.50 7.91
C SER A 20 18.55 -9.43 7.73
N ALA A 21 19.62 -9.21 8.51
CA ALA A 21 20.79 -10.07 8.50
C ALA A 21 20.53 -11.46 9.12
N THR A 22 19.55 -11.58 10.03
CA THR A 22 19.11 -12.84 10.64
C THR A 22 17.90 -13.47 9.96
N ARG A 23 17.58 -13.06 8.71
CA ARG A 23 16.48 -13.63 7.95
C ARG A 23 16.63 -15.15 7.89
N SER A 24 15.65 -15.85 8.44
CA SER A 24 15.57 -17.32 8.44
C SER A 24 15.80 -17.87 7.03
N THR A 25 16.56 -18.96 6.92
CA THR A 25 16.82 -19.69 5.67
C THR A 25 15.57 -20.17 4.93
N SER A 26 14.40 -20.05 5.55
CA SER A 26 13.10 -20.43 4.98
C SER A 26 12.41 -19.32 4.16
N MET A 27 12.90 -18.06 4.20
CA MET A 27 12.29 -16.98 3.43
C MET A 27 12.79 -16.97 1.98
N PRO A 28 11.89 -16.70 1.00
CA PRO A 28 12.29 -16.60 -0.40
C PRO A 28 13.34 -15.50 -0.59
N SER A 29 14.23 -15.69 -1.57
CA SER A 29 15.21 -14.68 -1.94
C SER A 29 14.51 -13.41 -2.50
N ASP A 30 15.17 -12.25 -2.38
CA ASP A 30 14.61 -11.02 -2.97
C ASP A 30 14.38 -11.17 -4.48
N ALA A 31 15.25 -11.89 -5.20
CA ALA A 31 15.06 -12.19 -6.61
C ALA A 31 13.79 -13.02 -6.86
N ALA A 32 13.49 -14.00 -6.01
CA ALA A 32 12.25 -14.78 -6.11
C ALA A 32 11.02 -13.91 -5.82
N ILE A 33 11.11 -12.99 -4.85
CA ILE A 33 10.01 -12.05 -4.55
C ILE A 33 9.78 -11.10 -5.72
N MET A 34 10.84 -10.53 -6.31
CA MET A 34 10.75 -9.68 -7.50
C MET A 34 10.12 -10.42 -8.68
N ALA A 35 10.52 -11.67 -8.91
CA ALA A 35 9.92 -12.52 -9.94
C ALA A 35 8.43 -12.78 -9.65
N LEU A 36 8.06 -13.07 -8.40
CA LEU A 36 6.66 -13.28 -8.00
C LEU A 36 5.80 -12.02 -8.20
N ILE A 37 6.31 -10.82 -7.88
CA ILE A 37 5.61 -9.56 -8.14
C ILE A 37 5.38 -9.39 -9.66
N THR A 38 6.40 -9.63 -10.47
CA THR A 38 6.30 -9.52 -11.94
C THR A 38 5.30 -10.52 -12.51
N LEU A 39 5.37 -11.77 -12.08
CA LEU A 39 4.42 -12.82 -12.49
C LEU A 39 3.00 -12.50 -12.03
N TRP A 40 2.83 -11.94 -10.82
CA TRP A 40 1.52 -11.52 -10.30
C TRP A 40 0.90 -10.42 -11.16
N ILE A 41 1.65 -9.38 -11.52
CA ILE A 41 1.20 -8.31 -12.41
C ILE A 41 0.83 -8.90 -13.78
N GLY A 42 1.69 -9.75 -14.36
CA GLY A 42 1.43 -10.43 -15.63
C GLY A 42 0.20 -11.33 -15.59
N PHE A 43 0.01 -12.10 -14.51
CA PHE A 43 -1.18 -12.91 -14.32
C PHE A 43 -2.45 -12.05 -14.26
N LEU A 44 -2.42 -10.96 -13.51
CA LEU A 44 -3.56 -10.05 -13.43
C LEU A 44 -3.86 -9.37 -14.76
N GLU A 45 -2.84 -9.04 -15.55
CA GLU A 45 -3.02 -8.40 -16.86
C GLU A 45 -3.60 -9.37 -17.89
N TRP A 46 -3.05 -10.57 -18.00
CA TRP A 46 -3.39 -11.52 -19.07
C TRP A 46 -4.15 -12.75 -18.60
N GLY A 47 -3.65 -13.44 -17.57
CA GLY A 47 -4.18 -14.73 -17.13
C GLY A 47 -5.56 -14.66 -16.48
N SER A 48 -5.83 -13.57 -15.77
CA SER A 48 -7.09 -13.43 -15.03
C SER A 48 -8.22 -12.72 -15.78
N ARG A 49 -8.05 -12.40 -17.06
CA ARG A 49 -9.02 -11.60 -17.85
C ARG A 49 -10.44 -12.20 -17.86
N ARG A 50 -10.54 -13.53 -17.89
CA ARG A 50 -11.84 -14.24 -17.88
C ARG A 50 -12.39 -14.47 -16.48
N LEU A 51 -11.58 -14.35 -15.44
CA LEU A 51 -11.92 -14.67 -14.06
C LEU A 51 -12.24 -13.45 -13.21
N LEU A 52 -11.55 -12.33 -13.46
CA LEU A 52 -11.61 -11.14 -12.63
C LEU A 52 -12.05 -9.91 -13.42
N SER A 53 -12.94 -9.12 -12.82
CA SER A 53 -13.22 -7.78 -13.33
C SER A 53 -11.99 -6.87 -13.18
N ASN A 54 -11.91 -5.79 -13.98
CA ASN A 54 -10.84 -4.80 -13.86
C ASN A 54 -10.74 -4.21 -12.45
N PHE A 55 -11.88 -4.00 -11.78
CA PHE A 55 -11.93 -3.55 -10.41
C PHE A 55 -11.26 -4.55 -9.44
N ALA A 56 -11.61 -5.83 -9.54
CA ALA A 56 -11.02 -6.86 -8.69
C ALA A 56 -9.52 -7.01 -8.96
N ALA A 57 -9.12 -7.03 -10.24
CA ALA A 57 -7.71 -7.10 -10.62
C ALA A 57 -6.91 -5.92 -10.06
N ARG A 58 -7.46 -4.68 -10.10
CA ARG A 58 -6.83 -3.49 -9.53
C ARG A 58 -6.61 -3.64 -8.02
N LYS A 59 -7.63 -4.07 -7.26
CA LYS A 59 -7.52 -4.22 -5.81
C LYS A 59 -6.59 -5.36 -5.40
N LEU A 60 -6.59 -6.45 -6.16
CA LEU A 60 -5.64 -7.55 -5.97
C LEU A 60 -4.21 -7.17 -6.37
N CYS A 61 -4.02 -6.36 -7.43
CA CYS A 61 -2.71 -5.84 -7.80
C CYS A 61 -2.15 -4.96 -6.67
N HIS A 62 -2.96 -4.04 -6.16
CA HIS A 62 -2.59 -3.13 -5.07
C HIS A 62 -2.15 -3.92 -3.83
N ALA A 63 -3.00 -4.83 -3.32
CA ALA A 63 -2.70 -5.59 -2.12
C ALA A 63 -1.56 -6.61 -2.33
N GLY A 64 -1.57 -7.34 -3.45
CA GLY A 64 -0.59 -8.38 -3.73
C GLY A 64 0.81 -7.82 -3.97
N CYS A 65 0.94 -6.72 -4.74
CA CYS A 65 2.22 -6.03 -4.86
C CYS A 65 2.67 -5.44 -3.51
N GLY A 66 1.73 -4.95 -2.70
CA GLY A 66 2.01 -4.48 -1.34
C GLY A 66 2.64 -5.56 -0.46
N VAL A 67 2.11 -6.79 -0.50
CA VAL A 67 2.72 -7.95 0.18
C VAL A 67 4.15 -8.16 -0.32
N GLY A 68 4.35 -8.18 -1.64
CA GLY A 68 5.68 -8.34 -2.22
C GLY A 68 6.64 -7.25 -1.76
N PHE A 69 6.22 -5.98 -1.80
CA PHE A 69 7.05 -4.86 -1.35
C PHE A 69 7.41 -4.92 0.14
N MET A 70 6.51 -5.41 1.00
CA MET A 70 6.81 -5.61 2.42
C MET A 70 7.86 -6.70 2.66
N LEU A 71 8.01 -7.63 1.74
CA LEU A 71 8.99 -8.71 1.82
C LEU A 71 10.35 -8.33 1.24
N LEU A 72 10.44 -7.29 0.41
CA LEU A 72 11.71 -6.79 -0.14
C LEU A 72 12.50 -5.98 0.88
N ASP A 73 13.82 -6.09 0.81
CA ASP A 73 14.73 -5.30 1.63
C ASP A 73 15.05 -3.95 0.95
N ALA A 74 14.46 -2.86 1.46
CA ALA A 74 14.68 -1.52 0.93
C ALA A 74 16.14 -1.02 1.08
N ALA A 75 16.97 -1.65 1.92
CA ALA A 75 18.38 -1.32 2.03
C ALA A 75 19.20 -1.80 0.82
N LYS A 76 18.72 -2.81 0.09
CA LYS A 76 19.41 -3.40 -1.05
C LYS A 76 19.18 -2.59 -2.33
N PRO A 77 20.26 -2.23 -3.06
CA PRO A 77 20.16 -1.47 -4.31
C PRO A 77 19.27 -2.13 -5.37
N GLU A 78 19.36 -3.45 -5.52
CA GLU A 78 18.59 -4.23 -6.49
C GLU A 78 17.08 -4.16 -6.21
N CYS A 79 16.68 -4.19 -4.93
CA CYS A 79 15.26 -4.04 -4.55
C CYS A 79 14.73 -2.64 -4.87
N ARG A 80 15.54 -1.60 -4.59
CA ARG A 80 15.17 -0.22 -4.94
C ARG A 80 15.05 -0.04 -6.45
N SER A 81 16.04 -0.51 -7.20
CA SER A 81 16.04 -0.42 -8.67
C SER A 81 14.82 -1.14 -9.27
N PHE A 82 14.48 -2.32 -8.74
CA PHE A 82 13.28 -3.05 -9.15
C PHE A 82 11.99 -2.24 -8.89
N VAL A 83 11.82 -1.73 -7.66
CA VAL A 83 10.62 -0.92 -7.31
C VAL A 83 10.52 0.31 -8.20
N TRP A 84 11.63 1.00 -8.47
CA TRP A 84 11.63 2.16 -9.35
C TRP A 84 11.33 1.78 -10.80
N ALA A 85 11.85 0.67 -11.29
CA ALA A 85 11.56 0.20 -12.64
C ALA A 85 10.06 -0.14 -12.80
N VAL A 86 9.47 -0.83 -11.82
CA VAL A 86 8.02 -1.12 -11.78
C VAL A 86 7.20 0.16 -11.72
N ALA A 87 7.60 1.11 -10.87
CA ALA A 87 6.90 2.38 -10.74
C ALA A 87 6.99 3.22 -12.02
N ALA A 88 8.20 3.39 -12.55
CA ALA A 88 8.44 4.18 -13.76
C ALA A 88 7.70 3.62 -14.99
N SER A 89 7.78 2.30 -15.21
CA SER A 89 7.09 1.64 -16.31
C SER A 89 5.56 1.74 -16.17
N SER A 90 5.04 1.55 -14.95
CA SER A 90 3.59 1.66 -14.69
C SER A 90 3.08 3.09 -14.88
N VAL A 91 3.84 4.10 -14.43
CA VAL A 91 3.50 5.52 -14.66
C VAL A 91 3.59 5.84 -16.14
N ALA A 92 4.64 5.41 -16.83
CA ALA A 92 4.82 5.67 -18.27
C ALA A 92 3.67 5.10 -19.11
N LEU A 93 3.19 3.89 -18.78
CA LEU A 93 2.01 3.29 -19.42
C LEU A 93 0.72 4.05 -19.07
N THR A 94 0.57 4.46 -17.81
CA THR A 94 -0.64 5.15 -17.32
C THR A 94 -0.79 6.56 -17.92
N TRP A 95 0.33 7.23 -18.20
CA TRP A 95 0.37 8.61 -18.74
C TRP A 95 0.62 8.68 -20.25
N ASP A 96 0.44 7.57 -20.97
CA ASP A 96 0.61 7.49 -22.41
C ASP A 96 2.00 7.92 -22.92
N LEU A 97 3.04 7.75 -22.06
CA LEU A 97 4.43 8.07 -22.43
C LEU A 97 5.09 6.96 -23.26
N LEU A 98 4.47 5.79 -23.33
CA LEU A 98 4.88 4.67 -24.17
C LEU A 98 3.75 4.35 -25.16
N PRO A 99 4.08 3.86 -26.37
CA PRO A 99 3.09 3.50 -27.39
C PRO A 99 2.42 2.14 -27.06
N LEU A 100 2.06 1.93 -25.82
CA LEU A 100 1.42 0.73 -25.30
C LEU A 100 0.20 1.12 -24.48
N PRO A 101 -0.87 0.31 -24.50
CA PRO A 101 -2.04 0.59 -23.69
C PRO A 101 -1.70 0.48 -22.20
N PRO A 102 -2.38 1.25 -21.32
CA PRO A 102 -2.26 1.09 -19.88
C PRO A 102 -2.72 -0.31 -19.48
N PHE A 103 -2.27 -0.76 -18.31
CA PHE A 103 -2.78 -2.01 -17.73
C PHE A 103 -4.31 -1.99 -17.65
N ARG A 104 -4.97 -3.10 -17.95
CA ARG A 104 -6.45 -3.20 -17.93
C ARG A 104 -7.09 -2.80 -16.59
N PHE A 105 -6.33 -2.87 -15.52
CA PHE A 105 -6.75 -2.48 -14.18
C PHE A 105 -6.34 -1.06 -13.77
N ALA A 106 -5.65 -0.32 -14.65
CA ALA A 106 -5.38 1.11 -14.51
C ALA A 106 -6.28 1.92 -15.45
N SER A 107 -6.56 3.15 -15.08
CA SER A 107 -7.19 4.13 -15.96
C SER A 107 -6.10 4.98 -16.63
N ALA A 108 -6.37 5.53 -17.80
CA ALA A 108 -5.48 6.53 -18.39
C ALA A 108 -5.35 7.73 -17.42
N ARG A 109 -4.13 8.20 -17.22
CA ARG A 109 -3.77 9.33 -16.34
C ARG A 109 -4.26 9.15 -14.90
N ASP A 110 -4.16 7.93 -14.37
CA ASP A 110 -4.62 7.56 -13.03
C ASP A 110 -3.74 8.19 -11.93
N VAL A 111 -4.22 9.28 -11.36
CA VAL A 111 -3.53 10.01 -10.29
C VAL A 111 -3.35 9.11 -9.05
N GLY A 112 -4.34 8.28 -8.70
CA GLY A 112 -4.27 7.40 -7.54
C GLY A 112 -3.14 6.37 -7.65
N VAL A 113 -2.98 5.75 -8.83
CA VAL A 113 -1.86 4.83 -9.12
C VAL A 113 -0.52 5.57 -9.08
N THR A 114 -0.45 6.76 -9.68
CA THR A 114 0.78 7.57 -9.72
C THR A 114 1.24 7.94 -8.31
N VAL A 115 0.32 8.42 -7.47
CA VAL A 115 0.62 8.80 -6.09
C VAL A 115 1.04 7.59 -5.27
N TYR A 116 0.36 6.45 -5.41
CA TYR A 116 0.73 5.20 -4.75
C TYR A 116 2.15 4.78 -5.10
N LEU A 117 2.50 4.75 -6.39
CA LEU A 117 3.82 4.36 -6.86
C LEU A 117 4.91 5.35 -6.43
N ALA A 118 4.62 6.66 -6.46
CA ALA A 118 5.53 7.69 -5.99
C ALA A 118 5.83 7.54 -4.49
N LEU A 119 4.81 7.26 -3.67
CA LEU A 119 4.98 7.02 -2.23
C LEU A 119 5.88 5.81 -1.96
N ILE A 120 5.63 4.69 -2.62
CA ILE A 120 6.44 3.48 -2.44
C ILE A 120 7.87 3.72 -2.92
N SER A 121 8.06 4.38 -4.06
CA SER A 121 9.38 4.71 -4.60
C SER A 121 10.18 5.59 -3.65
N ALA A 122 9.56 6.63 -3.08
CA ALA A 122 10.18 7.49 -2.07
C ALA A 122 10.52 6.71 -0.79
N TRP A 123 9.63 5.80 -0.37
CA TRP A 123 9.84 4.98 0.82
C TRP A 123 11.05 4.05 0.67
N PHE A 124 11.18 3.40 -0.48
CA PHE A 124 12.36 2.59 -0.82
C PHE A 124 13.63 3.44 -0.99
N TYR A 125 13.53 4.65 -1.55
CA TYR A 125 14.64 5.59 -1.62
C TYR A 125 15.18 5.94 -0.22
N LEU A 126 14.28 6.22 0.70
CA LEU A 126 14.62 6.52 2.10
C LEU A 126 15.06 5.27 2.89
N GLN A 127 15.06 4.09 2.26
CA GLN A 127 15.43 2.79 2.87
C GLN A 127 14.63 2.51 4.15
N LEU A 128 13.34 2.84 4.15
CA LEU A 128 12.44 2.63 5.28
C LEU A 128 11.71 1.28 5.14
N PRO A 129 11.35 0.63 6.25
CA PRO A 129 10.65 -0.65 6.19
C PRO A 129 9.27 -0.51 5.58
N ALA A 130 9.01 -1.24 4.50
CA ALA A 130 7.73 -1.18 3.79
C ALA A 130 6.55 -1.69 4.65
N THR A 131 6.81 -2.47 5.72
CA THR A 131 5.80 -2.92 6.68
C THR A 131 5.09 -1.78 7.41
N ILE A 132 5.70 -0.60 7.51
CA ILE A 132 5.05 0.60 8.07
C ILE A 132 3.90 1.04 7.19
N LEU A 133 4.02 0.86 5.87
CA LEU A 133 2.98 1.17 4.89
C LEU A 133 1.94 0.06 4.74
N ALA A 134 1.96 -0.99 5.56
CA ALA A 134 0.98 -2.07 5.47
C ALA A 134 -0.48 -1.59 5.43
N PRO A 135 -0.90 -0.59 6.24
CA PRO A 135 -2.25 -0.05 6.12
C PRO A 135 -2.56 0.52 4.73
N LEU A 136 -1.61 1.18 4.07
CA LEU A 136 -1.79 1.67 2.70
C LEU A 136 -2.10 0.53 1.73
N PHE A 137 -1.42 -0.61 1.87
CA PHE A 137 -1.56 -1.74 0.96
C PHE A 137 -2.89 -2.48 1.12
N PHE A 138 -3.50 -2.45 2.30
CA PHE A 138 -4.69 -3.25 2.60
C PHE A 138 -5.95 -2.43 2.85
N ALA A 139 -5.85 -1.22 3.39
CA ALA A 139 -7.02 -0.45 3.80
C ALA A 139 -7.88 0.02 2.61
N ASP A 140 -7.26 0.64 1.58
CA ASP A 140 -7.99 1.04 0.37
C ASP A 140 -8.62 -0.16 -0.36
N PRO A 141 -7.90 -1.28 -0.64
CA PRO A 141 -8.55 -2.47 -1.20
C PRO A 141 -9.70 -3.00 -0.35
N ALA A 142 -9.54 -3.09 0.97
CA ALA A 142 -10.59 -3.58 1.87
C ALA A 142 -11.82 -2.67 1.84
N GLY A 143 -11.64 -1.36 1.97
CA GLY A 143 -12.72 -0.39 1.92
C GLY A 143 -13.52 -0.45 0.63
N ALA A 144 -12.81 -0.49 -0.51
CA ALA A 144 -13.45 -0.56 -1.83
C ALA A 144 -14.21 -1.87 -2.06
N VAL A 145 -13.63 -3.02 -1.67
CA VAL A 145 -14.26 -4.34 -1.85
C VAL A 145 -15.47 -4.49 -0.94
N VAL A 146 -15.29 -4.22 0.36
CA VAL A 146 -16.38 -4.34 1.35
C VAL A 146 -17.48 -3.33 1.07
N GLY A 147 -17.14 -2.08 0.77
CA GLY A 147 -18.13 -1.04 0.45
C GLY A 147 -18.98 -1.43 -0.75
N LYS A 148 -18.37 -1.92 -1.83
CA LYS A 148 -19.08 -2.37 -3.03
C LYS A 148 -19.92 -3.62 -2.79
N TRP A 149 -19.39 -4.59 -2.03
CA TRP A 149 -20.13 -5.79 -1.66
C TRP A 149 -21.34 -5.44 -0.78
N ALA A 150 -21.15 -4.69 0.29
CA ALA A 150 -22.22 -4.28 1.19
C ALA A 150 -23.32 -3.49 0.50
N SER A 151 -22.97 -2.62 -0.46
CA SER A 151 -23.96 -1.86 -1.24
C SER A 151 -24.82 -2.73 -2.18
N ARG A 152 -24.42 -3.98 -2.42
CA ARG A 152 -25.18 -4.93 -3.23
C ARG A 152 -26.01 -5.91 -2.41
N THR A 153 -25.58 -6.19 -1.19
CA THR A 153 -26.12 -7.28 -0.36
C THR A 153 -26.92 -6.79 0.83
N LEU A 154 -26.61 -5.61 1.35
CA LEU A 154 -27.29 -5.06 2.52
C LEU A 154 -28.42 -4.08 2.10
N PRO A 155 -29.55 -4.08 2.83
CA PRO A 155 -30.66 -3.17 2.55
C PRO A 155 -30.30 -1.70 2.78
N ALA A 156 -29.30 -1.44 3.65
CA ALA A 156 -28.79 -0.10 3.93
C ALA A 156 -27.28 -0.12 4.06
N ASN A 157 -26.59 0.66 3.23
CA ASN A 157 -25.18 0.99 3.34
C ASN A 157 -25.02 2.48 3.01
N PRO A 158 -25.26 3.38 3.99
CA PRO A 158 -25.31 4.80 3.74
C PRO A 158 -23.96 5.32 3.23
N ARG A 159 -24.03 6.32 2.36
CA ARG A 159 -22.83 7.05 1.92
C ARG A 159 -22.37 7.97 3.04
N VAL A 160 -21.08 7.94 3.33
CA VAL A 160 -20.44 8.83 4.31
C VAL A 160 -20.02 10.12 3.61
N TYR A 161 -19.32 9.98 2.47
CA TYR A 161 -18.89 11.12 1.67
C TYR A 161 -18.68 10.68 0.20
N GLY A 162 -19.17 11.44 -0.77
CA GLY A 162 -19.04 11.13 -2.19
C GLY A 162 -19.51 9.71 -2.53
N GLN A 163 -18.59 8.87 -2.97
CA GLN A 163 -18.84 7.45 -3.28
C GLN A 163 -18.47 6.49 -2.12
N LYS A 164 -17.93 7.02 -1.02
CA LYS A 164 -17.50 6.21 0.14
C LYS A 164 -18.70 5.87 1.02
N THR A 165 -18.73 4.63 1.49
CA THR A 165 -19.86 4.07 2.25
C THR A 165 -19.46 3.72 3.68
N ALA A 166 -20.43 3.64 4.59
CA ALA A 166 -20.18 3.32 6.00
C ALA A 166 -19.47 1.97 6.17
N CYS A 167 -19.93 0.91 5.48
CA CYS A 167 -19.26 -0.40 5.54
C CYS A 167 -17.84 -0.35 4.96
N GLY A 168 -17.63 0.43 3.89
CA GLY A 168 -16.31 0.64 3.32
C GLY A 168 -15.36 1.34 4.30
N SER A 169 -15.79 2.45 4.91
CA SER A 169 -14.99 3.18 5.90
C SER A 169 -14.71 2.33 7.15
N LEU A 170 -15.66 1.51 7.60
CA LEU A 170 -15.43 0.56 8.68
C LEU A 170 -14.37 -0.48 8.28
N ALA A 171 -14.40 -0.98 7.05
CA ALA A 171 -13.38 -1.92 6.56
C ALA A 171 -12.00 -1.27 6.50
N VAL A 172 -11.89 0.01 6.09
CA VAL A 172 -10.63 0.78 6.14
C VAL A 172 -10.11 0.89 7.57
N LEU A 173 -10.99 1.24 8.53
CA LEU A 173 -10.64 1.30 9.95
C LEU A 173 -10.10 -0.03 10.46
N LEU A 174 -10.82 -1.12 10.24
CA LEU A 174 -10.43 -2.45 10.71
C LEU A 174 -9.14 -2.94 10.03
N ALA A 175 -9.00 -2.73 8.72
CA ALA A 175 -7.80 -3.11 8.01
C ALA A 175 -6.58 -2.30 8.48
N THR A 176 -6.72 -0.99 8.68
CA THR A 176 -5.64 -0.14 9.23
C THR A 176 -5.27 -0.60 10.63
N PHE A 177 -6.25 -0.84 11.50
CA PHE A 177 -6.01 -1.32 12.85
C PHE A 177 -5.24 -2.65 12.86
N ALA A 178 -5.67 -3.61 12.05
CA ALA A 178 -5.07 -4.94 11.97
C ALA A 178 -3.66 -4.93 11.37
N THR A 179 -3.40 -4.04 10.41
CA THR A 179 -2.14 -4.00 9.66
C THR A 179 -1.12 -2.98 10.17
N THR A 180 -1.45 -2.20 11.20
CA THR A 180 -0.46 -1.35 11.89
C THR A 180 0.50 -2.24 12.68
N THR A 181 1.73 -2.43 12.15
CA THR A 181 2.71 -3.41 12.66
C THR A 181 3.74 -2.82 13.60
N TYR A 182 3.89 -1.50 13.64
CA TYR A 182 4.83 -0.85 14.55
C TYR A 182 4.29 -0.76 15.99
N PRO A 183 5.19 -0.76 16.99
CA PRO A 183 4.80 -0.72 18.40
C PRO A 183 4.06 0.59 18.72
N CYS A 184 2.84 0.47 19.20
CA CYS A 184 2.05 1.59 19.70
C CYS A 184 1.00 1.08 20.70
N SER A 185 0.48 1.96 21.54
CA SER A 185 -0.61 1.61 22.44
C SER A 185 -1.90 1.27 21.67
N LEU A 186 -2.78 0.50 22.28
CA LEU A 186 -4.08 0.18 21.68
C LEU A 186 -4.87 1.45 21.34
N ALA A 187 -4.85 2.46 22.22
CA ALA A 187 -5.51 3.74 21.98
C ALA A 187 -4.91 4.48 20.78
N ALA A 188 -3.58 4.54 20.66
CA ALA A 188 -2.92 5.16 19.51
C ALA A 188 -3.26 4.41 18.21
N ARG A 189 -3.24 3.07 18.22
CA ARG A 189 -3.60 2.24 17.05
C ARG A 189 -5.05 2.51 16.61
N THR A 190 -5.99 2.58 17.57
CA THR A 190 -7.39 2.89 17.29
C THR A 190 -7.54 4.29 16.70
N LEU A 191 -6.83 5.29 17.26
CA LEU A 191 -6.86 6.65 16.75
C LEU A 191 -6.29 6.75 15.33
N ILE A 192 -5.15 6.11 15.07
CA ILE A 192 -4.56 6.06 13.72
C ILE A 192 -5.53 5.43 12.74
N ALA A 193 -6.18 4.31 13.11
CA ALA A 193 -7.14 3.64 12.25
C ALA A 193 -8.38 4.50 11.97
N ALA A 194 -8.90 5.20 12.98
CA ALA A 194 -10.04 6.11 12.81
C ALA A 194 -9.67 7.31 11.93
N CYS A 195 -8.50 7.91 12.15
CA CYS A 195 -8.00 9.01 11.32
C CYS A 195 -7.75 8.56 9.88
N ALA A 196 -7.21 7.36 9.66
CA ALA A 196 -6.99 6.80 8.32
C ALA A 196 -8.31 6.55 7.57
N ALA A 197 -9.33 6.03 8.25
CA ALA A 197 -10.66 5.84 7.65
C ALA A 197 -11.31 7.18 7.28
N LEU A 198 -11.18 8.20 8.12
CA LEU A 198 -11.67 9.55 7.82
C LEU A 198 -10.88 10.17 6.65
N ALA A 199 -9.56 10.07 6.67
CA ALA A 199 -8.69 10.59 5.63
C ALA A 199 -8.96 9.91 4.27
N GLU A 200 -9.19 8.59 4.24
CA GLU A 200 -9.60 7.86 3.05
C GLU A 200 -10.96 8.35 2.53
N ALA A 201 -11.93 8.52 3.41
CA ALA A 201 -13.26 8.98 3.01
C ALA A 201 -13.23 10.38 2.37
N LEU A 202 -12.38 11.27 2.87
CA LEU A 202 -12.25 12.66 2.39
C LEU A 202 -11.21 12.83 1.26
N GLY A 203 -10.30 11.87 1.08
CA GLY A 203 -9.11 12.00 0.21
C GLY A 203 -9.42 12.00 -1.29
N GLY A 204 -10.59 11.50 -1.72
CA GLY A 204 -10.96 11.47 -3.13
C GLY A 204 -9.94 10.72 -3.99
N ALA A 205 -9.36 11.39 -5.00
CA ALA A 205 -8.31 10.83 -5.85
C ALA A 205 -6.95 10.66 -5.13
N TYR A 206 -6.78 11.27 -3.97
CA TYR A 206 -5.57 11.24 -3.13
C TYR A 206 -5.77 10.39 -1.86
N ASP A 207 -6.75 9.50 -1.82
CA ASP A 207 -7.06 8.66 -0.66
C ASP A 207 -5.84 7.84 -0.19
N ASN A 208 -5.04 7.30 -1.11
CA ASN A 208 -3.78 6.61 -0.78
C ASN A 208 -2.76 7.53 -0.09
N LEU A 209 -2.62 8.77 -0.55
CA LEU A 209 -1.76 9.76 0.10
C LEU A 209 -2.28 10.11 1.50
N ALA A 210 -3.57 10.29 1.62
CA ALA A 210 -4.21 10.64 2.89
C ALA A 210 -4.02 9.53 3.94
N ILE A 211 -4.23 8.26 3.58
CA ILE A 211 -3.92 7.11 4.45
C ILE A 211 -2.43 7.11 4.82
N ALA A 212 -1.54 7.26 3.83
CA ALA A 212 -0.09 7.20 4.07
C ALA A 212 0.37 8.31 5.04
N VAL A 213 -0.12 9.54 4.87
CA VAL A 213 0.21 10.66 5.77
C VAL A 213 -0.20 10.35 7.20
N VAL A 214 -1.42 9.84 7.42
CA VAL A 214 -1.89 9.49 8.76
C VAL A 214 -1.05 8.38 9.38
N VAL A 215 -0.75 7.33 8.63
CA VAL A 215 0.02 6.17 9.11
C VAL A 215 1.46 6.55 9.43
N ILE A 216 2.10 7.36 8.56
CA ILE A 216 3.47 7.83 8.75
C ILE A 216 3.53 8.80 9.94
N ALA A 217 2.57 9.72 10.06
CA ALA A 217 2.49 10.61 11.21
C ALA A 217 2.28 9.83 12.52
N GLY A 218 1.37 8.85 12.50
CA GLY A 218 1.16 7.95 13.64
C GLY A 218 2.42 7.21 14.04
N TRP A 219 3.15 6.66 13.08
CA TRP A 219 4.45 6.02 13.32
C TRP A 219 5.45 6.99 13.94
N GLN A 220 5.62 8.19 13.39
CA GLN A 220 6.55 9.21 13.90
C GLN A 220 6.21 9.71 15.30
N LEU A 221 4.92 9.75 15.66
CA LEU A 221 4.47 10.22 16.97
C LEU A 221 4.56 9.13 18.06
N THR A 222 4.58 7.86 17.68
CA THR A 222 4.62 6.73 18.62
C THR A 222 6.03 6.18 18.86
N MET A 223 7.01 6.54 17.98
CA MET A 223 8.42 6.21 18.13
C MET A 223 9.20 7.26 18.92
#